data_73dd4e86026f75629e8df5c41a9e8d82
#
_entry.id   73dd4e86026f75629e8df5c41a9e8d82
#
_cell.length_a   1.000
_cell.length_b   1.000
_cell.length_c   1.000
_cell.angle_alpha   90.00
_cell.angle_beta   90.00
_cell.angle_gamma   90.00
#
_symmetry.space_group_name_H-M   'P 1'
#
loop_
_entity.id
_entity.type
_entity.pdbx_description
1 polymer ?
#
loop_
_entity_poly.entity_id
_entity_poly.type
_entity_poly.pdbx_seq_one_letter_code
_entity_poly.pdbx_strand_id
1 'polypeptide(L)'
;MRVLCLPALFCASLFGQAASSGVSSDWDVREMLSSLQARAKQLGPILDQLKPADWVRDGAPAQYTGQWNTAKSELGYLLASAQTLAKDPDKLPAALDTLFRMQALNSTLGSVIEGTRKYQNPAIADLVQAIADENDHNRDRLRQYVMDLAAEKEHELQVMDAEAQRCRTTVSNQKPQGKR
;
A
#
# COMPACT_ATOMS: atom_id res chain seq x y z
N MET A 1 -23.86 -4.82 -69.97
CA MET A 1 -23.86 -5.33 -68.57
C MET A 1 -22.91 -4.47 -67.75
N ARG A 2 -23.49 -3.60 -66.93
CA ARG A 2 -22.72 -2.68 -66.03
C ARG A 2 -22.70 -3.29 -64.63
N VAL A 3 -21.52 -3.63 -64.15
CA VAL A 3 -21.30 -4.11 -62.78
C VAL A 3 -20.97 -2.91 -61.94
N LEU A 4 -21.85 -2.57 -60.97
CA LEU A 4 -21.64 -1.57 -59.98
C LEU A 4 -20.84 -2.22 -58.78
N CYS A 5 -19.59 -1.77 -58.55
CA CYS A 5 -18.86 -2.05 -57.32
C CYS A 5 -19.23 -1.02 -56.26
N LEU A 6 -19.86 -1.43 -55.15
CA LEU A 6 -20.03 -0.64 -53.96
C LEU A 6 -18.76 -0.83 -53.04
N PRO A 7 -18.13 0.23 -52.55
CA PRO A 7 -17.16 0.10 -51.49
C PRO A 7 -17.87 0.11 -50.13
N ALA A 8 -17.72 -0.99 -49.36
CA ALA A 8 -18.14 -1.08 -47.98
C ALA A 8 -17.16 -0.27 -47.10
N LEU A 9 -17.64 0.85 -46.56
CA LEU A 9 -16.94 1.59 -45.51
C LEU A 9 -17.02 0.80 -44.21
N PHE A 10 -15.88 0.25 -43.78
CA PHE A 10 -15.70 -0.37 -42.48
C PHE A 10 -15.35 0.71 -41.45
N CYS A 11 -16.34 1.24 -40.70
CA CYS A 11 -16.10 2.09 -39.56
C CYS A 11 -15.58 1.21 -38.41
N ALA A 12 -14.27 1.18 -38.24
CA ALA A 12 -13.64 0.64 -37.05
C ALA A 12 -13.88 1.60 -35.88
N SER A 13 -14.85 1.28 -35.01
CA SER A 13 -15.07 1.94 -33.73
C SER A 13 -13.91 1.56 -32.81
N LEU A 14 -12.91 2.43 -32.66
CA LEU A 14 -11.93 2.39 -31.62
C LEU A 14 -12.65 2.72 -30.30
N PHE A 15 -13.14 1.69 -29.61
CA PHE A 15 -13.44 1.81 -28.18
C PHE A 15 -12.11 2.01 -27.44
N GLY A 16 -11.73 3.27 -27.27
CA GLY A 16 -10.73 3.64 -26.31
C GLY A 16 -11.24 3.23 -24.92
N GLN A 17 -10.69 2.16 -24.37
CA GLN A 17 -10.81 1.88 -22.95
C GLN A 17 -10.09 3.03 -22.24
N ALA A 18 -10.88 3.99 -21.74
CA ALA A 18 -10.39 4.92 -20.73
C ALA A 18 -9.95 4.05 -19.55
N ALA A 19 -8.64 3.99 -19.29
CA ALA A 19 -8.15 3.48 -18.04
C ALA A 19 -8.88 4.25 -16.93
N SER A 20 -9.59 3.56 -16.07
CA SER A 20 -10.25 4.15 -14.91
C SER A 20 -9.16 4.70 -14.00
N SER A 21 -8.79 5.96 -14.21
CA SER A 21 -7.90 6.72 -13.32
C SER A 21 -8.71 7.16 -12.10
N GLY A 22 -9.06 6.22 -11.24
CA GLY A 22 -9.75 6.45 -9.98
C GLY A 22 -9.10 5.64 -8.87
N VAL A 23 -9.20 6.12 -7.64
CA VAL A 23 -8.79 5.37 -6.46
C VAL A 23 -9.51 4.03 -6.44
N SER A 24 -8.79 2.97 -6.08
CA SER A 24 -9.38 1.63 -5.92
C SER A 24 -10.56 1.69 -4.96
N SER A 25 -11.61 0.91 -5.25
CA SER A 25 -12.78 0.89 -4.38
C SER A 25 -12.43 0.44 -2.96
N ASP A 26 -13.16 0.90 -1.97
CA ASP A 26 -13.02 0.48 -0.56
C ASP A 26 -13.00 -1.03 -0.40
N TRP A 27 -13.76 -1.75 -1.20
CA TRP A 27 -13.84 -3.19 -1.16
C TRP A 27 -12.51 -3.82 -1.61
N ASP A 28 -11.95 -3.37 -2.72
CA ASP A 28 -10.66 -3.84 -3.24
C ASP A 28 -9.52 -3.58 -2.26
N VAL A 29 -9.54 -2.42 -1.60
CA VAL A 29 -8.56 -2.07 -0.56
C VAL A 29 -8.68 -2.98 0.65
N ARG A 30 -9.89 -3.24 1.14
CA ARG A 30 -10.11 -4.15 2.26
C ARG A 30 -9.72 -5.59 1.93
N GLU A 31 -9.97 -6.05 0.72
CA GLU A 31 -9.54 -7.38 0.25
C GLU A 31 -8.00 -7.46 0.21
N MET A 32 -7.34 -6.48 -0.37
CA MET A 32 -5.88 -6.37 -0.38
C MET A 32 -5.31 -6.40 1.05
N LEU A 33 -5.87 -5.61 1.97
CA LEU A 33 -5.43 -5.55 3.37
C LEU A 33 -5.69 -6.87 4.11
N SER A 34 -6.78 -7.55 3.81
CA SER A 34 -7.08 -8.89 4.35
C SER A 34 -6.03 -9.91 3.89
N SER A 35 -5.69 -9.90 2.60
CA SER A 35 -4.63 -10.74 2.03
C SER A 35 -3.28 -10.45 2.68
N LEU A 36 -2.90 -9.17 2.79
CA LEU A 36 -1.68 -8.73 3.45
C LEU A 36 -1.61 -9.23 4.90
N GLN A 37 -2.68 -9.03 5.67
CA GLN A 37 -2.74 -9.49 7.06
C GLN A 37 -2.66 -11.01 7.19
N ALA A 38 -3.33 -11.75 6.32
CA ALA A 38 -3.32 -13.21 6.33
C ALA A 38 -1.90 -13.75 6.09
N ARG A 39 -1.16 -13.16 5.14
CA ARG A 39 0.24 -13.53 4.86
C ARG A 39 1.17 -13.10 5.99
N ALA A 40 1.07 -11.86 6.45
CA ALA A 40 1.89 -11.36 7.55
C ALA A 40 1.73 -12.18 8.83
N LYS A 41 0.52 -12.62 9.17
CA LYS A 41 0.27 -13.47 10.34
C LYS A 41 1.01 -14.81 10.30
N GLN A 42 1.34 -15.33 9.11
CA GLN A 42 2.10 -16.57 8.98
C GLN A 42 3.55 -16.42 9.47
N LEU A 43 4.10 -15.20 9.47
CA LEU A 43 5.45 -14.94 9.96
C LEU A 43 5.59 -15.13 11.48
N GLY A 44 4.55 -14.81 12.25
CA GLY A 44 4.62 -14.84 13.71
C GLY A 44 5.12 -16.17 14.27
N PRO A 45 4.42 -17.30 14.00
CA PRO A 45 4.84 -18.61 14.49
C PRO A 45 6.23 -19.05 14.01
N ILE A 46 6.65 -18.59 12.81
CA ILE A 46 7.95 -18.93 12.26
C ILE A 46 9.05 -18.13 13.00
N LEU A 47 8.84 -16.82 13.18
CA LEU A 47 9.76 -15.98 13.93
C LEU A 47 9.92 -16.46 15.38
N ASP A 48 8.86 -17.01 15.99
CA ASP A 48 8.91 -17.57 17.35
C ASP A 48 9.75 -18.86 17.44
N GLN A 49 9.97 -19.58 16.34
CA GLN A 49 10.83 -20.75 16.29
C GLN A 49 12.31 -20.41 16.13
N LEU A 50 12.67 -19.18 15.82
CA LEU A 50 14.04 -18.74 15.66
C LEU A 50 14.70 -18.55 17.01
N LYS A 51 15.99 -18.90 17.09
CA LYS A 51 16.78 -18.86 18.34
C LYS A 51 18.03 -17.99 18.18
N PRO A 52 17.90 -16.70 17.93
CA PRO A 52 19.05 -15.82 17.69
C PRO A 52 20.02 -15.73 18.87
N ALA A 53 19.57 -15.98 20.11
CA ALA A 53 20.46 -16.08 21.25
C ALA A 53 21.41 -17.28 21.16
N ASP A 54 20.95 -18.42 20.61
CA ASP A 54 21.81 -19.57 20.36
C ASP A 54 22.82 -19.26 19.25
N TRP A 55 22.41 -18.56 18.18
CA TRP A 55 23.32 -18.13 17.12
C TRP A 55 24.47 -17.26 17.65
N VAL A 56 24.14 -16.31 18.52
CA VAL A 56 25.15 -15.42 19.15
C VAL A 56 26.11 -16.22 20.03
N ARG A 57 25.62 -17.19 20.81
CA ARG A 57 26.46 -18.07 21.61
C ARG A 57 27.42 -18.89 20.72
N ASP A 58 26.96 -19.26 19.52
CA ASP A 58 27.72 -20.05 18.54
C ASP A 58 28.57 -19.17 17.59
N GLY A 59 28.72 -17.86 17.91
CA GLY A 59 29.66 -16.94 17.24
C GLY A 59 29.02 -16.00 16.21
N ALA A 60 27.69 -15.93 16.11
CA ALA A 60 27.02 -14.92 15.30
C ALA A 60 27.11 -13.53 15.94
N PRO A 61 27.09 -12.45 15.14
CA PRO A 61 27.00 -11.08 15.67
C PRO A 61 25.79 -10.87 16.56
N ALA A 62 25.97 -10.20 17.71
CA ALA A 62 24.91 -9.94 18.70
C ALA A 62 23.72 -9.15 18.14
N GLN A 63 23.93 -8.40 17.06
CA GLN A 63 22.90 -7.61 16.39
C GLN A 63 21.70 -8.44 15.89
N TYR A 64 21.87 -9.73 15.58
CA TYR A 64 20.78 -10.58 15.13
C TYR A 64 19.65 -10.71 16.15
N THR A 65 19.97 -10.72 17.45
CA THR A 65 18.94 -10.71 18.51
C THR A 65 18.10 -9.44 18.47
N GLY A 66 18.75 -8.27 18.28
CA GLY A 66 18.05 -7.00 18.13
C GLY A 66 17.18 -6.94 16.88
N GLN A 67 17.71 -7.37 15.75
CA GLN A 67 16.99 -7.41 14.47
C GLN A 67 15.77 -8.34 14.50
N TRP A 68 15.90 -9.51 15.11
CA TRP A 68 14.78 -10.42 15.30
C TRP A 68 13.68 -9.80 16.22
N ASN A 69 14.04 -9.16 17.32
CA ASN A 69 13.07 -8.46 18.17
C ASN A 69 12.38 -7.34 17.42
N THR A 70 13.13 -6.57 16.63
CA THR A 70 12.58 -5.50 15.78
C THR A 70 11.61 -6.07 14.75
N ALA A 71 11.96 -7.17 14.05
CA ALA A 71 11.08 -7.81 13.09
C ALA A 71 9.74 -8.25 13.72
N LYS A 72 9.77 -8.82 14.92
CA LYS A 72 8.54 -9.18 15.66
C LYS A 72 7.69 -7.96 16.01
N SER A 73 8.32 -6.86 16.44
CA SER A 73 7.63 -5.61 16.77
C SER A 73 7.02 -4.97 15.52
N GLU A 74 7.77 -4.90 14.41
CA GLU A 74 7.28 -4.34 13.14
C GLU A 74 6.16 -5.18 12.55
N LEU A 75 6.19 -6.51 12.70
CA LEU A 75 5.07 -7.37 12.33
C LEU A 75 3.80 -6.99 13.11
N GLY A 76 3.90 -6.78 14.41
CA GLY A 76 2.78 -6.34 15.24
C GLY A 76 2.24 -4.97 14.82
N TYR A 77 3.12 -4.01 14.54
CA TYR A 77 2.74 -2.69 14.08
C TYR A 77 2.09 -2.71 12.71
N LEU A 78 2.61 -3.52 11.77
CA LEU A 78 2.00 -3.70 10.45
C LEU A 78 0.57 -4.24 10.56
N LEU A 79 0.35 -5.28 11.37
CA LEU A 79 -0.98 -5.86 11.55
C LEU A 79 -1.97 -4.85 12.15
N ALA A 80 -1.53 -4.03 13.11
CA ALA A 80 -2.36 -3.00 13.73
C ALA A 80 -2.68 -1.85 12.75
N SER A 81 -1.68 -1.37 11.99
CA SER A 81 -1.89 -0.30 11.00
C SER A 81 -2.79 -0.75 9.86
N ALA A 82 -2.60 -1.96 9.34
CA ALA A 82 -3.47 -2.54 8.32
C ALA A 82 -4.92 -2.70 8.79
N GLN A 83 -5.13 -3.05 10.07
CA GLN A 83 -6.47 -3.11 10.66
C GLN A 83 -7.10 -1.72 10.79
N THR A 84 -6.30 -0.69 11.09
CA THR A 84 -6.76 0.70 11.19
C THR A 84 -7.16 1.22 9.81
N LEU A 85 -6.34 0.97 8.78
CA LEU A 85 -6.64 1.34 7.41
C LEU A 85 -7.89 0.63 6.87
N ALA A 86 -8.10 -0.65 7.20
CA ALA A 86 -9.27 -1.40 6.77
C ALA A 86 -10.60 -0.84 7.32
N LYS A 87 -10.56 -0.12 8.46
CA LYS A 87 -11.75 0.55 9.03
C LYS A 87 -12.10 1.83 8.28
N ASP A 88 -11.09 2.57 7.83
CA ASP A 88 -11.23 3.87 7.19
C ASP A 88 -10.21 3.95 6.03
N PRO A 89 -10.54 3.34 4.86
CA PRO A 89 -9.62 3.26 3.72
C PRO A 89 -9.19 4.63 3.18
N ASP A 90 -10.09 5.63 3.19
CA ASP A 90 -9.85 6.96 2.63
C ASP A 90 -8.88 7.83 3.45
N LYS A 91 -8.35 7.27 4.53
CA LYS A 91 -7.47 7.99 5.45
C LYS A 91 -6.02 7.89 4.99
N LEU A 92 -5.58 8.87 4.20
CA LEU A 92 -4.21 8.93 3.66
C LEU A 92 -3.12 8.73 4.72
N PRO A 93 -3.16 9.33 5.93
CA PRO A 93 -2.16 9.06 6.96
C PRO A 93 -2.10 7.59 7.40
N ALA A 94 -3.24 6.90 7.47
CA ALA A 94 -3.28 5.48 7.83
C ALA A 94 -2.72 4.59 6.70
N ALA A 95 -2.97 4.96 5.44
CA ALA A 95 -2.42 4.27 4.27
C ALA A 95 -0.88 4.42 4.22
N LEU A 96 -0.37 5.62 4.46
CA LEU A 96 1.07 5.89 4.55
C LEU A 96 1.73 5.13 5.71
N ASP A 97 1.13 5.15 6.92
CA ASP A 97 1.66 4.41 8.05
C ASP A 97 1.76 2.91 7.74
N THR A 98 0.70 2.32 7.14
CA THR A 98 0.71 0.90 6.76
C THR A 98 1.81 0.60 5.75
N LEU A 99 2.02 1.46 4.75
CA LEU A 99 3.09 1.30 3.76
C LEU A 99 4.48 1.37 4.41
N PHE A 100 4.70 2.32 5.31
CA PHE A 100 5.98 2.46 6.00
C PHE A 100 6.26 1.29 6.95
N ARG A 101 5.25 0.78 7.67
CA ARG A 101 5.40 -0.43 8.51
C ARG A 101 5.75 -1.66 7.68
N MET A 102 5.15 -1.79 6.51
CA MET A 102 5.49 -2.88 5.59
C MET A 102 6.94 -2.80 5.10
N GLN A 103 7.42 -1.59 4.76
CA GLN A 103 8.81 -1.37 4.36
C GLN A 103 9.79 -1.65 5.51
N ALA A 104 9.48 -1.22 6.73
CA ALA A 104 10.30 -1.45 7.93
C ALA A 104 10.42 -2.96 8.22
N LEU A 105 9.31 -3.69 8.17
CA LEU A 105 9.31 -5.14 8.35
C LEU A 105 10.19 -5.84 7.29
N ASN A 106 10.01 -5.52 6.02
CA ASN A 106 10.79 -6.15 4.93
C ASN A 106 12.29 -5.88 5.08
N SER A 107 12.67 -4.64 5.44
CA SER A 107 14.07 -4.29 5.69
C SER A 107 14.69 -5.13 6.81
N THR A 108 13.94 -5.37 7.88
CA THR A 108 14.43 -6.13 9.04
C THR A 108 14.43 -7.63 8.77
N LEU A 109 13.43 -8.14 8.04
CA LEU A 109 13.34 -9.56 7.68
C LEU A 109 14.55 -10.03 6.88
N GLY A 110 15.11 -9.22 5.98
CA GLY A 110 16.28 -9.58 5.19
C GLY A 110 17.45 -10.05 6.06
N SER A 111 17.75 -9.30 7.13
CA SER A 111 18.81 -9.69 8.09
C SER A 111 18.45 -10.95 8.88
N VAL A 112 17.19 -11.09 9.29
CA VAL A 112 16.72 -12.28 10.03
C VAL A 112 16.82 -13.54 9.15
N ILE A 113 16.43 -13.43 7.86
CA ILE A 113 16.53 -14.51 6.86
C ILE A 113 17.99 -14.94 6.69
N GLU A 114 18.91 -13.97 6.53
CA GLU A 114 20.34 -14.25 6.39
C GLU A 114 20.89 -14.99 7.64
N GLY A 115 20.58 -14.47 8.83
CA GLY A 115 20.98 -15.11 10.09
C GLY A 115 20.42 -16.51 10.26
N THR A 116 19.13 -16.70 9.94
CA THR A 116 18.46 -18.01 10.00
C THR A 116 19.11 -19.02 9.04
N ARG A 117 19.40 -18.58 7.80
CA ARG A 117 20.04 -19.43 6.79
C ARG A 117 21.43 -19.88 7.20
N LYS A 118 22.19 -18.97 7.82
CA LYS A 118 23.59 -19.23 8.18
C LYS A 118 23.76 -20.01 9.48
N TYR A 119 22.91 -19.73 10.48
CA TYR A 119 23.15 -20.18 11.85
C TYR A 119 22.11 -21.15 12.39
N GLN A 120 20.96 -21.35 11.71
CA GLN A 120 19.93 -22.26 12.19
C GLN A 120 19.50 -23.27 11.12
N ASN A 121 18.69 -22.86 10.15
CA ASN A 121 18.13 -23.78 9.16
C ASN A 121 17.80 -23.04 7.86
N PRO A 122 18.45 -23.39 6.72
CA PRO A 122 18.15 -22.79 5.42
C PRO A 122 16.68 -22.94 5.00
N ALA A 123 16.03 -24.08 5.31
CA ALA A 123 14.64 -24.30 4.92
C ALA A 123 13.66 -23.35 5.65
N ILE A 124 13.95 -23.02 6.91
CA ILE A 124 13.17 -22.01 7.63
C ILE A 124 13.39 -20.62 7.02
N ALA A 125 14.62 -20.30 6.66
CA ALA A 125 14.93 -19.03 6.00
C ALA A 125 14.21 -18.91 4.64
N ASP A 126 14.17 -19.98 3.85
CA ASP A 126 13.47 -20.02 2.57
C ASP A 126 11.94 -19.87 2.74
N LEU A 127 11.38 -20.43 3.81
CA LEU A 127 9.97 -20.24 4.13
C LEU A 127 9.63 -18.78 4.51
N VAL A 128 10.49 -18.14 5.33
CA VAL A 128 10.31 -16.70 5.65
C VAL A 128 10.44 -15.85 4.40
N GLN A 129 11.41 -16.15 3.54
CA GLN A 129 11.61 -15.46 2.26
C GLN A 129 10.38 -15.57 1.37
N ALA A 130 9.84 -16.78 1.19
CA ALA A 130 8.66 -17.00 0.35
C ALA A 130 7.44 -16.17 0.82
N ILE A 131 7.21 -16.08 2.14
CA ILE A 131 6.14 -15.26 2.69
C ILE A 131 6.41 -13.76 2.47
N ALA A 132 7.66 -13.33 2.59
CA ALA A 132 8.04 -11.94 2.33
C ALA A 132 7.81 -11.58 0.85
N ASP A 133 8.23 -12.44 -0.09
CA ASP A 133 8.05 -12.25 -1.52
C ASP A 133 6.57 -12.20 -1.94
N GLU A 134 5.73 -13.05 -1.34
CA GLU A 134 4.28 -12.98 -1.57
C GLU A 134 3.66 -11.64 -1.10
N ASN A 135 4.20 -11.04 -0.04
CA ASN A 135 3.77 -9.74 0.44
C ASN A 135 4.27 -8.57 -0.42
N ASP A 136 5.29 -8.75 -1.24
CA ASP A 136 5.79 -7.69 -2.13
C ASP A 136 4.72 -7.25 -3.15
N HIS A 137 3.91 -8.17 -3.66
CA HIS A 137 2.78 -7.82 -4.51
C HIS A 137 1.74 -6.95 -3.77
N ASN A 138 1.43 -7.28 -2.50
CA ASN A 138 0.53 -6.45 -1.68
C ASN A 138 1.15 -5.08 -1.40
N ARG A 139 2.46 -4.99 -1.22
CA ARG A 139 3.18 -3.72 -1.05
C ARG A 139 3.05 -2.83 -2.28
N ASP A 140 3.23 -3.37 -3.47
CA ASP A 140 3.13 -2.60 -4.71
C ASP A 140 1.71 -2.11 -4.95
N ARG A 141 0.69 -2.94 -4.66
CA ARG A 141 -0.72 -2.52 -4.70
C ARG A 141 -1.01 -1.42 -3.68
N LEU A 142 -0.53 -1.56 -2.45
CA LEU A 142 -0.70 -0.55 -1.40
C LEU A 142 -0.01 0.76 -1.76
N ARG A 143 1.19 0.69 -2.34
CA ARG A 143 1.91 1.87 -2.84
C ARG A 143 1.12 2.60 -3.92
N GLN A 144 0.59 1.87 -4.88
CA GLN A 144 -0.25 2.47 -5.93
C GLN A 144 -1.49 3.13 -5.32
N TYR A 145 -2.17 2.43 -4.42
CA TYR A 145 -3.33 2.98 -3.70
C TYR A 145 -3.00 4.29 -2.98
N VAL A 146 -1.87 4.35 -2.27
CA VAL A 146 -1.41 5.57 -1.57
C VAL A 146 -1.20 6.73 -2.55
N MET A 147 -0.63 6.47 -3.73
CA MET A 147 -0.41 7.49 -4.75
C MET A 147 -1.74 8.01 -5.31
N ASP A 148 -2.68 7.11 -5.61
CA ASP A 148 -3.99 7.46 -6.15
C ASP A 148 -4.81 8.25 -5.12
N LEU A 149 -4.81 7.82 -3.86
CA LEU A 149 -5.47 8.50 -2.75
C LEU A 149 -4.86 9.89 -2.50
N ALA A 150 -3.54 10.03 -2.58
CA ALA A 150 -2.89 11.33 -2.43
C ALA A 150 -3.29 12.29 -3.55
N ALA A 151 -3.33 11.82 -4.80
CA ALA A 151 -3.76 12.63 -5.94
C ALA A 151 -5.23 13.06 -5.82
N GLU A 152 -6.11 12.19 -5.34
CA GLU A 152 -7.52 12.52 -5.08
C GLU A 152 -7.64 13.61 -4.01
N LYS A 153 -6.95 13.45 -2.87
CA LYS A 153 -6.98 14.45 -1.79
C LYS A 153 -6.42 15.81 -2.23
N GLU A 154 -5.39 15.81 -3.07
CA GLU A 154 -4.87 17.05 -3.67
C GLU A 154 -5.91 17.70 -4.58
N HIS A 155 -6.59 16.93 -5.41
CA HIS A 155 -7.66 17.43 -6.26
C HIS A 155 -8.85 18.00 -5.46
N GLU A 156 -9.30 17.30 -4.41
CA GLU A 156 -10.34 17.78 -3.49
C GLU A 156 -9.97 19.14 -2.89
N LEU A 157 -8.73 19.30 -2.43
CA LEU A 157 -8.24 20.57 -1.88
C LEU A 157 -8.24 21.70 -2.92
N GLN A 158 -7.83 21.42 -4.16
CA GLN A 158 -7.86 22.41 -5.25
C GLN A 158 -9.28 22.86 -5.57
N VAL A 159 -10.25 21.95 -5.61
CA VAL A 159 -11.66 22.25 -5.84
C VAL A 159 -12.21 23.11 -4.69
N MET A 160 -11.95 22.73 -3.44
CA MET A 160 -12.38 23.47 -2.26
C MET A 160 -11.82 24.90 -2.23
N ASP A 161 -10.53 25.07 -2.58
CA ASP A 161 -9.90 26.40 -2.64
C ASP A 161 -10.52 27.25 -3.75
N ALA A 162 -10.75 26.70 -4.93
CA ALA A 162 -11.39 27.39 -6.04
C ALA A 162 -12.81 27.85 -5.67
N GLU A 163 -13.58 27.02 -4.99
CA GLU A 163 -14.93 27.37 -4.49
C GLU A 163 -14.87 28.46 -3.42
N ALA A 164 -13.95 28.37 -2.47
CA ALA A 164 -13.74 29.38 -1.45
C ALA A 164 -13.39 30.74 -2.06
N GLN A 165 -12.54 30.77 -3.10
CA GLN A 165 -12.22 32.00 -3.83
C GLN A 165 -13.43 32.59 -4.56
N ARG A 166 -14.26 31.76 -5.21
CA ARG A 166 -15.52 32.20 -5.83
C ARG A 166 -16.46 32.82 -4.81
N CYS A 167 -16.66 32.19 -3.65
CA CYS A 167 -17.49 32.73 -2.57
C CYS A 167 -16.98 34.10 -2.07
N ARG A 168 -15.65 34.24 -1.84
CA ARG A 168 -15.03 35.50 -1.42
C ARG A 168 -15.27 36.61 -2.44
N THR A 169 -15.10 36.33 -3.73
CA THR A 169 -15.33 37.28 -4.81
C THR A 169 -16.78 37.71 -4.87
N THR A 170 -17.71 36.77 -4.71
CA THR A 170 -19.18 37.10 -4.71
C THR A 170 -19.55 37.99 -3.54
N VAL A 171 -19.05 37.71 -2.32
CA VAL A 171 -19.32 38.53 -1.13
C VAL A 171 -18.71 39.91 -1.24
N SER A 172 -17.48 40.03 -1.79
CA SER A 172 -16.79 41.31 -1.95
C SER A 172 -17.48 42.20 -3.01
N ASN A 173 -18.12 41.61 -4.01
CA ASN A 173 -18.85 42.34 -5.06
C ASN A 173 -20.28 42.76 -4.67
N GLN A 174 -20.82 42.25 -3.57
CA GLN A 174 -22.10 42.72 -3.01
C GLN A 174 -21.87 44.11 -2.38
N LYS A 175 -22.19 45.17 -3.13
CA LYS A 175 -22.19 46.53 -2.59
C LYS A 175 -23.08 46.59 -1.33
N PRO A 176 -22.63 47.26 -0.24
CA PRO A 176 -23.47 47.44 0.92
C PRO A 176 -24.74 48.21 0.46
N GLN A 177 -25.90 47.58 0.61
CA GLN A 177 -27.19 48.28 0.45
C GLN A 177 -27.24 49.38 1.50
N GLY A 178 -27.02 50.63 1.07
CA GLY A 178 -27.09 51.77 1.92
C GLY A 178 -28.45 51.83 2.61
N LYS A 179 -28.46 51.82 3.93
CA LYS A 179 -29.63 52.19 4.73
C LYS A 179 -29.97 53.61 4.35
N ARG A 180 -31.14 53.82 3.70
CA ARG A 180 -31.84 55.08 3.67
C ARG A 180 -32.71 55.21 4.91
#